data_b6d0d01091a9d2c1f7269467894d6a8d
#
_entry.id   b6d0d01091a9d2c1f7269467894d6a8d
#
_cell.length_a   1.000
_cell.length_b   1.000
_cell.length_c   1.000
_cell.angle_alpha   90.00
_cell.angle_beta   90.00
_cell.angle_gamma   90.00
#
_symmetry.space_group_name_H-M   'P 1'
#
loop_
_entity.id
_entity.type
_entity.pdbx_description
1 polymer ?
#
loop_
_entity_poly.entity_id
_entity_poly.type
_entity_poly.pdbx_seq_one_letter_code
_entity_poly.pdbx_strand_id
1 'polypeptide(L)'
;MEDYPRDLLEFEARFSTEAVCREYLLHLRWPEGFRCPRCGGRKSWPKPDGLLRCAVCDYQVSVTAGTVFQDSRLPLRLWFLAVWCVTSQKNGVSAIGLQRVLGLKSYKTAWTLLHKLRRTMVRPGRERLRGRVEVDEAFVGGEEAGVRGRETEIKAMIAVAAEEDGPGIGRIRMRRIGDASADSLIPFVEDSIEPGSVVHTDGWLGYLPLEGKDYNHEVTFLNKKRKTASELMPRVHRVVALLKRWLLGTHQGAVSMEHLDAYLDEFTFRFNRRTSRSRGKLFFRLMEQAIAVNPAPYKSLVKCYANLPSVDHKL
;
A
#
# COMPACT_ATOMS: atom_id res chain seq x y z
N MET A 1 -13.18 12.46 -16.66
CA MET A 1 -13.50 13.23 -15.41
C MET A 1 -13.44 12.26 -14.26
N GLU A 2 -12.76 12.62 -13.14
CA GLU A 2 -12.73 11.78 -11.95
C GLU A 2 -14.14 11.75 -11.35
N ASP A 3 -14.72 10.57 -11.20
CA ASP A 3 -16.10 10.38 -10.78
C ASP A 3 -16.15 9.54 -9.49
N TYR A 4 -16.43 10.20 -8.36
CA TYR A 4 -16.41 9.59 -7.03
C TYR A 4 -17.43 10.24 -6.08
N PRO A 5 -17.97 9.48 -5.11
CA PRO A 5 -18.86 10.00 -4.08
C PRO A 5 -18.08 10.88 -3.09
N ARG A 6 -18.69 11.92 -2.56
CA ARG A 6 -18.07 12.85 -1.60
C ARG A 6 -18.17 12.37 -0.16
N ASP A 7 -19.25 11.70 0.18
CA ASP A 7 -19.58 11.19 1.51
C ASP A 7 -20.26 9.81 1.46
N LEU A 8 -20.62 9.27 2.62
CA LEU A 8 -21.23 7.94 2.73
C LEU A 8 -22.64 7.89 2.14
N LEU A 9 -23.43 8.93 2.29
CA LEU A 9 -24.80 8.97 1.77
C LEU A 9 -24.79 8.95 0.24
N GLU A 10 -23.94 9.76 -0.34
CA GLU A 10 -23.73 9.80 -1.79
C GLU A 10 -23.15 8.46 -2.31
N PHE A 11 -22.26 7.82 -1.54
CA PHE A 11 -21.74 6.49 -1.86
C PHE A 11 -22.87 5.44 -1.86
N GLU A 12 -23.71 5.40 -0.84
CA GLU A 12 -24.79 4.42 -0.73
C GLU A 12 -25.88 4.62 -1.80
N ALA A 13 -26.24 5.87 -2.06
CA ALA A 13 -27.19 6.22 -3.12
C ALA A 13 -26.68 5.77 -4.49
N ARG A 14 -25.39 5.99 -4.74
CA ARG A 14 -24.76 5.70 -6.03
C ARG A 14 -24.50 4.21 -6.25
N PHE A 15 -23.94 3.51 -5.26
CA PHE A 15 -23.56 2.10 -5.38
C PHE A 15 -24.60 1.17 -4.71
N SER A 16 -25.87 1.46 -4.94
CA SER A 16 -26.99 0.75 -4.31
C SER A 16 -27.20 -0.67 -4.86
N THR A 17 -26.79 -0.96 -6.09
CA THR A 17 -26.98 -2.26 -6.74
C THR A 17 -25.69 -2.84 -7.31
N GLU A 18 -25.66 -4.16 -7.49
CA GLU A 18 -24.56 -4.88 -8.12
C GLU A 18 -24.35 -4.46 -9.58
N ALA A 19 -25.43 -4.13 -10.29
CA ALA A 19 -25.37 -3.68 -11.68
C ALA A 19 -24.62 -2.35 -11.82
N VAL A 20 -24.92 -1.37 -10.97
CA VAL A 20 -24.23 -0.07 -10.96
C VAL A 20 -22.75 -0.22 -10.60
N CYS A 21 -22.43 -1.08 -9.63
CA CYS A 21 -21.02 -1.36 -9.29
C CYS A 21 -20.27 -1.97 -10.48
N ARG A 22 -20.92 -2.89 -11.21
CA ARG A 22 -20.33 -3.50 -12.41
C ARG A 22 -20.11 -2.49 -13.52
N GLU A 23 -21.07 -1.62 -13.76
CA GLU A 23 -20.98 -0.54 -14.74
C GLU A 23 -19.83 0.42 -14.41
N TYR A 24 -19.71 0.82 -13.14
CA TYR A 24 -18.61 1.66 -12.69
C TYR A 24 -17.24 1.01 -12.93
N LEU A 25 -17.09 -0.28 -12.61
CA LEU A 25 -15.85 -1.02 -12.90
C LEU A 25 -15.57 -1.11 -14.41
N LEU A 26 -16.61 -1.25 -15.22
CA LEU A 26 -16.49 -1.30 -16.68
C LEU A 26 -15.92 0.01 -17.21
N HIS A 27 -16.42 1.15 -16.74
CA HIS A 27 -15.92 2.47 -17.12
C HIS A 27 -14.47 2.70 -16.64
N LEU A 28 -14.13 2.27 -15.43
CA LEU A 28 -12.75 2.37 -14.95
C LEU A 28 -11.78 1.51 -15.77
N ARG A 29 -12.21 0.29 -16.13
CA ARG A 29 -11.37 -0.68 -16.84
C ARG A 29 -11.16 -0.31 -18.31
N TRP A 30 -12.21 0.21 -18.94
CA TRP A 30 -12.24 0.57 -20.35
C TRP A 30 -12.80 1.98 -20.53
N PRO A 31 -12.06 3.01 -20.16
CA PRO A 31 -12.53 4.40 -20.21
C PRO A 31 -12.87 4.87 -21.63
N GLU A 32 -12.24 4.28 -22.65
CA GLU A 32 -12.48 4.52 -24.07
C GLU A 32 -13.42 3.48 -24.71
N GLY A 33 -14.15 2.73 -23.90
CA GLY A 33 -14.98 1.62 -24.34
C GLY A 33 -14.24 0.26 -24.33
N PHE A 34 -15.04 -0.81 -24.44
CA PHE A 34 -14.54 -2.18 -24.34
C PHE A 34 -13.35 -2.45 -25.27
N ARG A 35 -12.32 -3.11 -24.71
CA ARG A 35 -11.19 -3.65 -25.45
C ARG A 35 -10.97 -5.10 -25.06
N CYS A 36 -11.09 -6.00 -26.02
CA CYS A 36 -10.93 -7.43 -25.78
C CYS A 36 -9.48 -7.74 -25.34
N PRO A 37 -9.26 -8.39 -24.19
CA PRO A 37 -7.91 -8.72 -23.72
C PRO A 37 -7.22 -9.81 -24.56
N ARG A 38 -7.98 -10.53 -25.43
CA ARG A 38 -7.45 -11.58 -26.28
C ARG A 38 -7.03 -11.10 -27.67
N CYS A 39 -7.88 -10.28 -28.33
CA CYS A 39 -7.66 -9.88 -29.72
C CYS A 39 -7.63 -8.36 -29.96
N GLY A 40 -7.85 -7.54 -28.90
CA GLY A 40 -7.90 -6.09 -29.03
C GLY A 40 -9.21 -5.52 -29.64
N GLY A 41 -10.17 -6.37 -30.03
CA GLY A 41 -11.44 -5.95 -30.63
C GLY A 41 -12.21 -4.98 -29.72
N ARG A 42 -12.87 -3.98 -30.32
CA ARG A 42 -13.53 -2.86 -29.59
C ARG A 42 -15.03 -3.01 -29.43
N LYS A 43 -15.65 -4.09 -29.94
CA LYS A 43 -17.08 -4.34 -29.83
C LYS A 43 -17.36 -5.58 -28.98
N SER A 44 -18.33 -5.49 -28.11
CA SER A 44 -18.79 -6.62 -27.28
C SER A 44 -20.31 -6.65 -27.17
N TRP A 45 -20.81 -7.83 -26.88
CA TRP A 45 -22.21 -8.07 -26.58
C TRP A 45 -22.34 -8.42 -25.10
N PRO A 46 -23.15 -7.68 -24.32
CA PRO A 46 -23.42 -8.06 -22.94
C PRO A 46 -24.26 -9.34 -22.90
N LYS A 47 -23.90 -10.25 -22.00
CA LYS A 47 -24.62 -11.49 -21.72
C LYS A 47 -25.45 -11.38 -20.44
N PRO A 48 -26.53 -12.19 -20.30
CA PRO A 48 -27.34 -12.21 -19.09
C PRO A 48 -26.56 -12.57 -17.81
N ASP A 49 -25.49 -13.36 -17.94
CA ASP A 49 -24.60 -13.76 -16.85
C ASP A 49 -23.58 -12.65 -16.45
N GLY A 50 -23.67 -11.49 -17.09
CA GLY A 50 -22.80 -10.32 -16.82
C GLY A 50 -21.43 -10.40 -17.47
N LEU A 51 -21.17 -11.39 -18.32
CA LEU A 51 -19.99 -11.44 -19.16
C LEU A 51 -20.13 -10.55 -20.40
N LEU A 52 -18.99 -10.13 -20.95
CA LEU A 52 -18.90 -9.46 -22.25
C LEU A 52 -18.32 -10.45 -23.26
N ARG A 53 -19.07 -10.68 -24.37
CA ARG A 53 -18.61 -11.50 -25.50
C ARG A 53 -18.02 -10.60 -26.57
N CYS A 54 -16.75 -10.82 -26.93
CA CYS A 54 -16.12 -10.08 -28.01
C CYS A 54 -16.77 -10.40 -29.35
N ALA A 55 -17.12 -9.36 -30.11
CA ALA A 55 -17.73 -9.50 -31.44
C ALA A 55 -16.76 -10.03 -32.52
N VAL A 56 -15.44 -10.00 -32.26
CA VAL A 56 -14.41 -10.43 -33.23
C VAL A 56 -13.97 -11.86 -33.01
N CYS A 57 -13.70 -12.27 -31.77
CA CYS A 57 -13.08 -13.58 -31.47
C CYS A 57 -13.89 -14.44 -30.53
N ASP A 58 -15.13 -14.06 -30.21
CA ASP A 58 -16.07 -14.75 -29.32
C ASP A 58 -15.55 -14.98 -27.88
N TYR A 59 -14.40 -14.41 -27.54
CA TYR A 59 -13.86 -14.50 -26.18
C TYR A 59 -14.82 -13.84 -25.18
N GLN A 60 -15.09 -14.56 -24.09
CA GLN A 60 -15.97 -14.08 -23.02
C GLN A 60 -15.12 -13.63 -21.83
N VAL A 61 -15.37 -12.42 -21.34
CA VAL A 61 -14.60 -11.83 -20.26
C VAL A 61 -15.54 -11.16 -19.25
N SER A 62 -15.27 -11.38 -17.96
CA SER A 62 -15.93 -10.61 -16.91
C SER A 62 -15.19 -9.28 -16.69
N VAL A 63 -15.89 -8.27 -16.15
CA VAL A 63 -15.27 -6.99 -15.75
C VAL A 63 -14.20 -7.18 -14.67
N THR A 64 -14.27 -8.26 -13.90
CA THR A 64 -13.33 -8.58 -12.81
C THR A 64 -12.14 -9.44 -13.23
N ALA A 65 -12.18 -10.07 -14.40
CA ALA A 65 -11.10 -10.95 -14.86
C ALA A 65 -9.78 -10.21 -15.02
N GLY A 66 -8.68 -10.75 -14.50
CA GLY A 66 -7.35 -10.10 -14.52
C GLY A 66 -7.17 -8.96 -13.51
N THR A 67 -8.12 -8.75 -12.61
CA THR A 67 -8.07 -7.70 -11.58
C THR A 67 -8.00 -8.31 -10.17
N VAL A 68 -7.84 -7.47 -9.15
CA VAL A 68 -7.87 -7.93 -7.75
C VAL A 68 -9.20 -8.58 -7.36
N PHE A 69 -10.29 -8.26 -8.07
CA PHE A 69 -11.64 -8.78 -7.84
C PHE A 69 -11.87 -10.18 -8.43
N GLN A 70 -10.95 -10.67 -9.25
CA GLN A 70 -11.10 -11.97 -9.91
C GLN A 70 -11.30 -13.09 -8.88
N ASP A 71 -12.10 -14.09 -9.25
CA ASP A 71 -12.42 -15.30 -8.48
C ASP A 71 -12.97 -15.01 -7.06
N SER A 72 -13.58 -13.83 -6.89
CA SER A 72 -14.27 -13.47 -5.66
C SER A 72 -15.71 -13.96 -5.68
N ARG A 73 -16.13 -14.63 -4.58
CA ARG A 73 -17.53 -14.96 -4.34
C ARG A 73 -18.31 -13.83 -3.67
N LEU A 74 -17.60 -12.74 -3.26
CA LEU A 74 -18.24 -11.58 -2.68
C LEU A 74 -18.87 -10.71 -3.77
N PRO A 75 -20.09 -10.21 -3.57
CA PRO A 75 -20.67 -9.18 -4.43
C PRO A 75 -19.77 -7.96 -4.57
N LEU A 76 -19.78 -7.32 -5.73
CA LEU A 76 -18.99 -6.10 -5.97
C LEU A 76 -19.35 -4.99 -4.99
N ARG A 77 -20.62 -4.89 -4.61
CA ARG A 77 -21.07 -3.91 -3.63
C ARG A 77 -20.34 -4.05 -2.29
N LEU A 78 -20.04 -5.27 -1.82
CA LEU A 78 -19.26 -5.47 -0.61
C LEU A 78 -17.77 -5.08 -0.79
N TRP A 79 -17.23 -5.29 -1.98
CA TRP A 79 -15.90 -4.80 -2.32
C TRP A 79 -15.83 -3.27 -2.29
N PHE A 80 -16.82 -2.60 -2.88
CA PHE A 80 -16.90 -1.14 -2.89
C PHE A 80 -17.02 -0.57 -1.48
N LEU A 81 -17.89 -1.17 -0.64
CA LEU A 81 -17.98 -0.82 0.79
C LEU A 81 -16.66 -1.04 1.52
N ALA A 82 -15.96 -2.14 1.26
CA ALA A 82 -14.65 -2.38 1.86
C ALA A 82 -13.62 -1.31 1.46
N VAL A 83 -13.56 -0.96 0.17
CA VAL A 83 -12.70 0.13 -0.33
C VAL A 83 -13.07 1.45 0.34
N TRP A 84 -14.38 1.74 0.46
CA TRP A 84 -14.86 2.95 1.14
C TRP A 84 -14.44 2.97 2.61
N CYS A 85 -14.67 1.89 3.37
CA CYS A 85 -14.25 1.78 4.77
C CYS A 85 -12.74 1.98 4.93
N VAL A 86 -11.94 1.37 4.05
CA VAL A 86 -10.48 1.49 4.08
C VAL A 86 -10.04 2.93 3.80
N THR A 87 -10.65 3.65 2.88
CA THR A 87 -10.19 4.98 2.44
C THR A 87 -10.79 6.14 3.24
N SER A 88 -12.00 5.97 3.78
CA SER A 88 -12.70 7.05 4.50
C SER A 88 -12.30 7.21 5.95
N GLN A 89 -11.92 6.12 6.64
CA GLN A 89 -11.58 6.16 8.06
C GLN A 89 -10.14 6.61 8.30
N LYS A 90 -9.95 7.52 9.28
CA LYS A 90 -8.64 8.07 9.64
C LYS A 90 -7.62 6.99 10.01
N ASN A 91 -8.03 6.02 10.82
CA ASN A 91 -7.15 4.97 11.34
C ASN A 91 -7.22 3.66 10.55
N GLY A 92 -7.97 3.63 9.41
CA GLY A 92 -8.22 2.40 8.68
C GLY A 92 -9.21 1.48 9.37
N VAL A 93 -9.22 0.23 8.95
CA VAL A 93 -10.12 -0.78 9.50
C VAL A 93 -9.37 -2.08 9.74
N SER A 94 -9.59 -2.72 10.90
CA SER A 94 -9.11 -4.06 11.17
C SER A 94 -9.98 -5.12 10.46
N ALA A 95 -9.45 -6.34 10.32
CA ALA A 95 -10.23 -7.43 9.71
C ALA A 95 -11.50 -7.75 10.51
N ILE A 96 -11.43 -7.72 11.85
CA ILE A 96 -12.61 -7.90 12.71
C ILE A 96 -13.59 -6.75 12.53
N GLY A 97 -13.10 -5.50 12.49
CA GLY A 97 -13.93 -4.33 12.25
C GLY A 97 -14.65 -4.42 10.90
N LEU A 98 -13.92 -4.74 9.84
CA LEU A 98 -14.51 -4.90 8.50
C LEU A 98 -15.50 -6.07 8.45
N GLN A 99 -15.20 -7.20 9.10
CA GLN A 99 -16.10 -8.34 9.18
C GLN A 99 -17.45 -7.93 9.78
N ARG A 100 -17.43 -7.18 10.88
CA ARG A 100 -18.64 -6.74 11.59
C ARG A 100 -19.44 -5.73 10.75
N VAL A 101 -18.77 -4.72 10.19
CA VAL A 101 -19.42 -3.67 9.38
C VAL A 101 -20.07 -4.23 8.11
N LEU A 102 -19.42 -5.19 7.44
CA LEU A 102 -19.93 -5.79 6.21
C LEU A 102 -20.78 -7.04 6.44
N GLY A 103 -20.99 -7.48 7.67
CA GLY A 103 -21.75 -8.70 7.99
C GLY A 103 -21.12 -9.98 7.40
N LEU A 104 -19.79 -10.04 7.29
CA LEU A 104 -19.12 -11.19 6.69
C LEU A 104 -19.12 -12.37 7.65
N LYS A 105 -19.49 -13.56 7.16
CA LYS A 105 -19.59 -14.78 7.97
C LYS A 105 -18.24 -15.27 8.53
N SER A 106 -17.11 -14.88 7.93
CA SER A 106 -15.79 -15.40 8.29
C SER A 106 -14.76 -14.29 8.39
N TYR A 107 -13.98 -14.32 9.49
CA TYR A 107 -12.77 -13.50 9.65
C TYR A 107 -11.79 -13.68 8.48
N LYS A 108 -11.59 -14.92 8.03
CA LYS A 108 -10.73 -15.25 6.88
C LYS A 108 -11.14 -14.48 5.62
N THR A 109 -12.43 -14.31 5.38
CA THR A 109 -12.93 -13.54 4.23
C THR A 109 -12.59 -12.06 4.36
N ALA A 110 -12.79 -11.46 5.52
CA ALA A 110 -12.45 -10.07 5.78
C ALA A 110 -10.94 -9.83 5.68
N TRP A 111 -10.14 -10.71 6.27
CA TRP A 111 -8.69 -10.68 6.20
C TRP A 111 -8.19 -10.77 4.76
N THR A 112 -8.68 -11.75 3.98
CA THR A 112 -8.32 -11.93 2.57
C THR A 112 -8.67 -10.69 1.74
N LEU A 113 -9.86 -10.12 1.97
CA LEU A 113 -10.32 -8.90 1.31
C LEU A 113 -9.36 -7.73 1.57
N LEU A 114 -9.00 -7.50 2.84
CA LEU A 114 -8.05 -6.45 3.21
C LEU A 114 -6.66 -6.68 2.60
N HIS A 115 -6.13 -7.90 2.62
CA HIS A 115 -4.83 -8.19 2.04
C HIS A 115 -4.82 -8.03 0.51
N LYS A 116 -5.90 -8.39 -0.17
CA LYS A 116 -6.06 -8.07 -1.59
C LYS A 116 -6.07 -6.56 -1.84
N LEU A 117 -6.76 -5.77 -1.01
CA LEU A 117 -6.77 -4.31 -1.12
C LEU A 117 -5.41 -3.68 -0.80
N ARG A 118 -4.67 -4.18 0.20
CA ARG A 118 -3.31 -3.69 0.53
C ARG A 118 -2.38 -3.80 -0.67
N ARG A 119 -2.43 -4.88 -1.42
CA ARG A 119 -1.65 -5.04 -2.65
C ARG A 119 -1.94 -3.96 -3.69
N THR A 120 -3.13 -3.39 -3.68
CA THR A 120 -3.50 -2.30 -4.61
C THR A 120 -3.02 -0.92 -4.15
N MET A 121 -2.51 -0.78 -2.93
CA MET A 121 -2.07 0.49 -2.36
C MET A 121 -0.69 0.92 -2.85
N VAL A 122 0.08 0.01 -3.39
CA VAL A 122 1.37 0.28 -4.02
C VAL A 122 1.18 0.43 -5.52
N ARG A 123 1.30 1.67 -6.01
CA ARG A 123 1.26 1.93 -7.45
C ARG A 123 2.60 1.53 -8.09
N PRO A 124 2.59 0.71 -9.14
CA PRO A 124 3.77 0.48 -9.95
C PRO A 124 4.35 1.81 -10.49
N GLY A 125 5.67 1.91 -10.58
CA GLY A 125 6.33 3.12 -11.09
C GLY A 125 6.03 4.38 -10.26
N ARG A 126 5.72 4.23 -8.96
CA ARG A 126 5.52 5.37 -8.06
C ARG A 126 6.78 6.24 -8.03
N GLU A 127 6.58 7.55 -8.08
CA GLU A 127 7.65 8.54 -8.00
C GLU A 127 8.50 8.33 -6.75
N ARG A 128 9.82 8.42 -6.91
CA ARG A 128 10.77 8.40 -5.79
C ARG A 128 10.61 9.65 -4.92
N LEU A 129 11.13 9.61 -3.71
CA LEU A 129 11.25 10.75 -2.83
C LEU A 129 12.36 11.67 -3.36
N ARG A 130 12.24 12.97 -3.10
CA ARG A 130 13.19 13.97 -3.62
C ARG A 130 13.47 15.08 -2.62
N GLY A 131 14.48 15.88 -2.92
CA GLY A 131 14.88 16.99 -2.06
C GLY A 131 15.70 16.48 -0.86
N ARG A 132 15.39 16.93 0.34
CA ARG A 132 16.02 16.43 1.57
C ARG A 132 15.17 15.29 2.17
N VAL A 133 15.78 14.15 2.44
CA VAL A 133 15.11 12.93 2.91
C VAL A 133 15.85 12.39 4.12
N GLU A 134 15.17 12.30 5.26
CA GLU A 134 15.69 11.56 6.43
C GLU A 134 15.51 10.05 6.20
N VAL A 135 16.56 9.27 6.47
CA VAL A 135 16.55 7.80 6.36
C VAL A 135 17.09 7.18 7.64
N ASP A 136 16.37 6.19 8.17
CA ASP A 136 16.74 5.48 9.40
C ASP A 136 16.12 4.08 9.39
N GLU A 137 16.62 3.19 10.25
CA GLU A 137 16.01 1.90 10.50
C GLU A 137 15.31 1.85 11.86
N ALA A 138 14.29 1.01 11.94
CA ALA A 138 13.54 0.80 13.17
C ALA A 138 13.07 -0.64 13.32
N PHE A 139 12.95 -1.07 14.58
CA PHE A 139 12.34 -2.34 14.92
C PHE A 139 10.84 -2.21 15.13
N VAL A 140 10.09 -3.15 14.55
CA VAL A 140 8.64 -3.30 14.69
C VAL A 140 8.33 -4.70 15.18
N GLY A 141 7.54 -4.81 16.25
CA GLY A 141 7.16 -6.07 16.88
C GLY A 141 6.79 -5.88 18.35
N GLY A 142 6.47 -6.98 19.04
CA GLY A 142 6.18 -7.00 20.47
C GLY A 142 7.41 -6.68 21.33
N GLU A 143 7.18 -6.51 22.63
CA GLU A 143 8.26 -6.42 23.60
C GLU A 143 8.95 -7.77 23.75
N GLU A 144 10.27 -7.76 23.80
CA GLU A 144 11.11 -8.92 24.02
C GLU A 144 11.94 -8.67 25.29
N ALA A 145 11.56 -9.38 26.36
CA ALA A 145 12.15 -9.16 27.67
C ALA A 145 13.65 -9.51 27.67
N GLY A 146 14.47 -8.61 28.20
CA GLY A 146 15.91 -8.83 28.34
C GLY A 146 16.74 -8.57 27.10
N VAL A 147 16.13 -8.37 25.91
CA VAL A 147 16.84 -8.11 24.66
C VAL A 147 16.94 -6.60 24.39
N ARG A 148 18.16 -6.12 24.21
CA ARG A 148 18.45 -4.72 23.86
C ARG A 148 19.18 -4.62 22.53
N GLY A 149 18.86 -3.60 21.74
CA GLY A 149 19.55 -3.33 20.46
C GLY A 149 19.11 -4.24 19.33
N ARG A 150 20.05 -4.74 18.53
CA ARG A 150 19.81 -5.46 17.28
C ARG A 150 19.71 -6.97 17.40
N GLU A 151 19.86 -7.52 18.60
CA GLU A 151 19.82 -8.97 18.88
C GLU A 151 18.40 -9.54 19.05
N THR A 152 17.43 -9.00 18.34
CA THR A 152 16.03 -9.42 18.47
C THR A 152 15.68 -10.50 17.45
N GLU A 153 15.00 -11.56 17.89
CA GLU A 153 14.49 -12.64 17.03
C GLU A 153 13.02 -12.45 16.65
N ILE A 154 12.26 -11.69 17.45
CA ILE A 154 10.81 -11.53 17.27
C ILE A 154 10.40 -10.17 16.68
N LYS A 155 11.34 -9.24 16.48
CA LYS A 155 11.07 -7.93 15.87
C LYS A 155 11.58 -7.90 14.42
N ALA A 156 10.76 -7.41 13.51
CA ALA A 156 11.22 -7.12 12.17
C ALA A 156 11.96 -5.78 12.12
N MET A 157 13.04 -5.73 11.37
CA MET A 157 13.71 -4.49 11.02
C MET A 157 13.06 -3.89 9.77
N ILE A 158 12.81 -2.59 9.79
CA ILE A 158 12.30 -1.82 8.67
C ILE A 158 13.21 -0.65 8.37
N ALA A 159 13.45 -0.35 7.10
CA ALA A 159 14.01 0.90 6.65
C ALA A 159 12.87 1.90 6.40
N VAL A 160 13.08 3.15 6.79
CA VAL A 160 12.12 4.24 6.69
C VAL A 160 12.79 5.44 6.06
N ALA A 161 12.18 6.01 5.02
CA ALA A 161 12.59 7.26 4.40
C ALA A 161 11.44 8.27 4.48
N ALA A 162 11.75 9.51 4.87
CA ALA A 162 10.77 10.59 5.05
C ALA A 162 11.26 11.88 4.40
N GLU A 163 10.52 12.37 3.39
CA GLU A 163 10.78 13.68 2.75
C GLU A 163 10.55 14.82 3.74
N GLU A 164 11.38 15.82 3.66
CA GLU A 164 11.10 17.12 4.26
C GLU A 164 10.08 17.90 3.45
N ASP A 165 9.10 18.49 4.14
CA ASP A 165 8.13 19.43 3.58
C ASP A 165 8.04 20.63 4.50
N GLY A 166 8.99 21.56 4.36
CA GLY A 166 9.19 22.64 5.30
C GLY A 166 9.34 22.13 6.74
N PRO A 167 8.54 22.61 7.71
CA PRO A 167 8.56 22.10 9.08
C PRO A 167 7.88 20.73 9.22
N GLY A 168 7.17 20.28 8.19
CA GLY A 168 6.40 19.05 8.15
C GLY A 168 7.15 17.85 7.60
N ILE A 169 6.38 16.80 7.31
CA ILE A 169 6.84 15.57 6.68
C ILE A 169 6.09 15.45 5.35
N GLY A 170 6.81 15.28 4.26
CA GLY A 170 6.27 15.04 2.95
C GLY A 170 5.78 13.59 2.77
N ARG A 171 6.22 12.96 1.70
CA ARG A 171 5.95 11.54 1.43
C ARG A 171 6.93 10.66 2.22
N ILE A 172 6.53 9.42 2.43
CA ILE A 172 7.36 8.42 3.08
C ILE A 172 7.50 7.17 2.20
N ARG A 173 8.57 6.40 2.46
CA ARG A 173 8.74 5.02 2.00
C ARG A 173 9.15 4.15 3.16
N MET A 174 8.69 2.90 3.12
CA MET A 174 9.03 1.90 4.11
C MET A 174 9.24 0.56 3.42
N ARG A 175 10.17 -0.24 3.96
CA ARG A 175 10.44 -1.61 3.52
C ARG A 175 10.95 -2.42 4.69
N ARG A 176 10.51 -3.67 4.81
CA ARG A 176 11.15 -4.63 5.70
C ARG A 176 12.51 -5.00 5.11
N ILE A 177 13.53 -5.02 5.96
CA ILE A 177 14.91 -5.38 5.60
C ILE A 177 15.38 -6.53 6.49
N GLY A 178 16.34 -7.30 6.00
CA GLY A 178 16.91 -8.45 6.75
C GLY A 178 17.78 -7.98 7.90
N ASP A 179 18.56 -6.95 7.65
CA ASP A 179 19.52 -6.36 8.60
C ASP A 179 19.82 -4.90 8.22
N ALA A 180 20.69 -4.23 8.99
CA ALA A 180 21.14 -2.87 8.72
C ALA A 180 22.48 -2.83 7.95
N SER A 181 22.78 -3.85 7.13
CA SER A 181 23.96 -3.85 6.26
C SER A 181 23.78 -2.91 5.06
N ALA A 182 24.89 -2.59 4.40
CA ALA A 182 24.86 -1.83 3.16
C ALA A 182 24.04 -2.56 2.08
N ASP A 183 24.12 -3.89 2.02
CA ASP A 183 23.38 -4.71 1.04
C ASP A 183 21.86 -4.63 1.21
N SER A 184 21.37 -4.32 2.42
CA SER A 184 19.95 -4.11 2.70
C SER A 184 19.52 -2.65 2.55
N LEU A 185 20.34 -1.70 3.01
CA LEU A 185 20.00 -0.28 3.09
C LEU A 185 20.18 0.46 1.76
N ILE A 186 21.26 0.19 1.02
CA ILE A 186 21.56 0.92 -0.21
C ILE A 186 20.51 0.65 -1.29
N PRO A 187 20.07 -0.60 -1.58
CA PRO A 187 18.98 -0.85 -2.52
C PRO A 187 17.65 -0.20 -2.10
N PHE A 188 17.38 -0.09 -0.79
CA PHE A 188 16.20 0.63 -0.31
C PHE A 188 16.27 2.12 -0.65
N VAL A 189 17.44 2.77 -0.44
CA VAL A 189 17.64 4.19 -0.78
C VAL A 189 17.50 4.40 -2.29
N GLU A 190 18.18 3.60 -3.12
CA GLU A 190 18.13 3.70 -4.58
C GLU A 190 16.74 3.52 -5.16
N ASP A 191 15.96 2.59 -4.62
CA ASP A 191 14.57 2.36 -5.06
C ASP A 191 13.60 3.45 -4.59
N SER A 192 13.91 4.10 -3.46
CA SER A 192 13.00 5.00 -2.77
C SER A 192 13.25 6.48 -3.03
N ILE A 193 14.48 6.88 -3.32
CA ILE A 193 14.93 8.28 -3.38
C ILE A 193 15.51 8.59 -4.76
N GLU A 194 15.19 9.76 -5.31
CA GLU A 194 15.74 10.22 -6.59
C GLU A 194 17.23 10.54 -6.45
N PRO A 195 18.10 10.13 -7.42
CA PRO A 195 19.47 10.60 -7.50
C PRO A 195 19.56 12.14 -7.44
N GLY A 196 20.62 12.66 -6.85
CA GLY A 196 20.80 14.10 -6.62
C GLY A 196 20.14 14.64 -5.36
N SER A 197 19.32 13.84 -4.68
CA SER A 197 18.69 14.22 -3.40
C SER A 197 19.69 14.25 -2.26
N VAL A 198 19.37 15.02 -1.22
CA VAL A 198 20.10 14.98 0.06
C VAL A 198 19.57 13.82 0.90
N VAL A 199 20.40 12.85 1.22
CA VAL A 199 20.07 11.72 2.11
C VAL A 199 20.68 11.98 3.47
N HIS A 200 19.85 12.20 4.48
CA HIS A 200 20.25 12.50 5.84
C HIS A 200 20.10 11.27 6.74
N THR A 201 21.20 10.80 7.34
CA THR A 201 21.27 9.60 8.19
C THR A 201 21.93 9.87 9.54
N ASP A 202 21.91 8.88 10.45
CA ASP A 202 22.49 8.94 11.79
C ASP A 202 23.99 8.60 11.83
N GLY A 203 24.62 8.31 10.70
CA GLY A 203 26.03 7.92 10.61
C GLY A 203 26.29 6.45 10.86
N TRP A 204 25.29 5.60 10.75
CA TRP A 204 25.49 4.16 10.75
C TRP A 204 26.33 3.70 9.54
N LEU A 205 27.27 2.76 9.79
CA LEU A 205 28.23 2.31 8.77
C LEU A 205 27.59 1.73 7.51
N GLY A 206 26.40 1.17 7.61
CA GLY A 206 25.66 0.64 6.45
C GLY A 206 25.31 1.68 5.38
N TYR A 207 25.37 2.98 5.71
CA TYR A 207 25.13 4.07 4.77
C TYR A 207 26.40 4.62 4.09
N LEU A 208 27.61 4.19 4.50
CA LEU A 208 28.88 4.68 3.92
C LEU A 208 28.94 4.59 2.39
N PRO A 209 28.45 3.53 1.72
CA PRO A 209 28.50 3.46 0.27
C PRO A 209 27.68 4.54 -0.46
N LEU A 210 26.86 5.34 0.23
CA LEU A 210 26.18 6.49 -0.38
C LEU A 210 27.14 7.57 -0.84
N GLU A 211 28.33 7.71 -0.22
CA GLU A 211 29.36 8.68 -0.59
C GLU A 211 29.89 8.48 -2.02
N GLY A 212 29.80 7.24 -2.56
CA GLY A 212 30.21 6.89 -3.92
C GLY A 212 29.06 6.88 -4.93
N LYS A 213 27.86 7.34 -4.56
CA LYS A 213 26.65 7.31 -5.38
C LYS A 213 26.12 8.73 -5.63
N ASP A 214 25.18 8.86 -6.55
CA ASP A 214 24.58 10.14 -6.95
C ASP A 214 23.64 10.74 -5.86
N TYR A 215 24.12 10.80 -4.61
CA TYR A 215 23.40 11.40 -3.47
C TYR A 215 24.29 12.37 -2.71
N ASN A 216 23.70 13.43 -2.18
CA ASN A 216 24.35 14.30 -1.20
C ASN A 216 24.16 13.70 0.19
N HIS A 217 25.12 12.90 0.66
CA HIS A 217 25.00 12.24 1.96
C HIS A 217 25.34 13.19 3.10
N GLU A 218 24.35 13.49 3.95
CA GLU A 218 24.52 14.27 5.17
C GLU A 218 24.43 13.35 6.39
N VAL A 219 25.44 13.40 7.27
CA VAL A 219 25.51 12.55 8.45
C VAL A 219 25.35 13.37 9.73
N THR A 220 24.49 12.93 10.61
CA THR A 220 24.35 13.48 11.96
C THR A 220 24.76 12.46 13.01
N PHE A 221 25.96 12.65 13.60
CA PHE A 221 26.47 11.78 14.67
C PHE A 221 25.74 12.04 15.98
N LEU A 222 24.93 11.08 16.44
CA LEU A 222 24.13 11.17 17.68
C LEU A 222 25.02 11.35 18.92
N ASN A 223 26.16 10.68 18.97
CA ASN A 223 27.05 10.68 20.14
C ASN A 223 27.83 11.98 20.36
N LYS A 224 27.90 12.87 19.37
CA LYS A 224 28.65 14.15 19.47
C LYS A 224 27.78 15.33 19.91
N LYS A 225 26.47 15.16 19.98
CA LYS A 225 25.54 16.22 20.35
C LYS A 225 24.74 15.80 21.58
N ARG A 226 24.53 16.71 22.54
CA ARG A 226 23.66 16.49 23.72
C ARG A 226 22.15 16.36 23.37
N LYS A 227 21.85 16.16 22.08
CA LYS A 227 20.48 16.06 21.56
C LYS A 227 20.13 14.59 21.30
N THR A 228 18.86 14.24 21.49
CA THR A 228 18.33 12.92 21.20
C THR A 228 18.21 12.69 19.68
N ALA A 229 18.16 11.42 19.27
CA ALA A 229 17.90 11.06 17.87
C ALA A 229 16.62 11.71 17.33
N SER A 230 15.56 11.76 18.14
CA SER A 230 14.30 12.40 17.77
C SER A 230 14.37 13.91 17.58
N GLU A 231 15.35 14.58 18.16
CA GLU A 231 15.60 16.01 17.94
C GLU A 231 16.44 16.29 16.69
N LEU A 232 17.28 15.34 16.31
CA LEU A 232 18.21 15.47 15.18
C LEU A 232 17.61 14.97 13.88
N MET A 233 16.76 13.91 13.94
CA MET A 233 16.05 13.30 12.82
C MET A 233 14.56 13.16 13.16
N PRO A 234 13.84 14.28 13.34
CA PRO A 234 12.49 14.26 13.91
C PRO A 234 11.45 13.60 13.01
N ARG A 235 11.66 13.59 11.70
CA ARG A 235 10.67 13.11 10.73
C ARG A 235 10.56 11.60 10.73
N VAL A 236 11.67 10.89 10.53
CA VAL A 236 11.68 9.42 10.56
C VAL A 236 11.21 8.88 11.90
N HIS A 237 11.70 9.45 13.01
CA HIS A 237 11.27 9.03 14.35
C HIS A 237 9.77 9.25 14.59
N ARG A 238 9.22 10.38 14.11
CA ARG A 238 7.78 10.64 14.20
C ARG A 238 6.97 9.67 13.33
N VAL A 239 7.45 9.36 12.14
CA VAL A 239 6.79 8.38 11.26
C VAL A 239 6.77 7.00 11.90
N VAL A 240 7.90 6.54 12.48
CA VAL A 240 8.00 5.26 13.20
C VAL A 240 7.05 5.23 14.41
N ALA A 241 7.00 6.29 15.21
CA ALA A 241 6.10 6.39 16.35
C ALA A 241 4.61 6.32 15.92
N LEU A 242 4.25 6.97 14.81
CA LEU A 242 2.90 6.90 14.25
C LEU A 242 2.56 5.52 13.70
N LEU A 243 3.52 4.85 13.03
CA LEU A 243 3.36 3.47 12.57
C LEU A 243 3.10 2.52 13.75
N LYS A 244 3.95 2.55 14.78
CA LYS A 244 3.79 1.71 15.98
C LYS A 244 2.45 1.93 16.66
N ARG A 245 2.03 3.20 16.81
CA ARG A 245 0.71 3.54 17.36
C ARG A 245 -0.43 2.99 16.50
N TRP A 246 -0.30 3.07 15.18
CA TRP A 246 -1.32 2.57 14.25
C TRP A 246 -1.42 1.04 14.30
N LEU A 247 -0.29 0.34 14.30
CA LEU A 247 -0.25 -1.13 14.42
C LEU A 247 -0.87 -1.61 15.74
N LEU A 248 -0.56 -0.93 16.83
CA LEU A 248 -1.12 -1.27 18.15
C LEU A 248 -2.61 -0.90 18.23
N GLY A 249 -3.00 0.31 17.84
CA GLY A 249 -4.36 0.82 18.01
C GLY A 249 -5.37 0.19 17.05
N THR A 250 -5.02 0.01 15.77
CA THR A 250 -5.94 -0.54 14.77
C THR A 250 -5.91 -2.06 14.71
N HIS A 251 -4.73 -2.66 14.88
CA HIS A 251 -4.50 -4.09 14.70
C HIS A 251 -4.15 -4.80 16.01
N GLN A 252 -4.13 -4.08 17.15
CA GLN A 252 -3.85 -4.62 18.50
C GLN A 252 -2.54 -5.42 18.57
N GLY A 253 -1.55 -5.03 17.77
CA GLY A 253 -0.27 -5.75 17.67
C GLY A 253 -0.33 -7.11 16.97
N ALA A 254 -1.51 -7.56 16.52
CA ALA A 254 -1.70 -8.85 15.86
C ALA A 254 -1.28 -8.83 14.39
N VAL A 255 -0.06 -8.36 14.11
CA VAL A 255 0.56 -8.33 12.78
C VAL A 255 1.74 -9.30 12.80
N SER A 256 1.61 -10.41 12.06
CA SER A 256 2.73 -11.34 11.91
C SER A 256 3.82 -10.72 11.04
N MET A 257 5.08 -11.10 11.31
CA MET A 257 6.24 -10.65 10.53
C MET A 257 6.11 -10.99 9.04
N GLU A 258 5.50 -12.13 8.73
CA GLU A 258 5.28 -12.60 7.36
C GLU A 258 4.40 -11.66 6.54
N HIS A 259 3.49 -10.92 7.19
CA HIS A 259 2.54 -10.03 6.52
C HIS A 259 2.84 -8.55 6.74
N LEU A 260 3.94 -8.23 7.44
CA LEU A 260 4.28 -6.85 7.82
C LEU A 260 4.34 -5.92 6.60
N ASP A 261 4.93 -6.38 5.49
CA ASP A 261 5.06 -5.56 4.27
C ASP A 261 3.72 -5.02 3.78
N ALA A 262 2.66 -5.85 3.83
CA ALA A 262 1.32 -5.40 3.45
C ALA A 262 0.76 -4.29 4.35
N TYR A 263 1.12 -4.30 5.63
CA TYR A 263 0.73 -3.25 6.57
C TYR A 263 1.58 -1.98 6.38
N LEU A 264 2.87 -2.12 6.08
CA LEU A 264 3.73 -0.99 5.71
C LEU A 264 3.21 -0.28 4.45
N ASP A 265 2.74 -1.04 3.47
CA ASP A 265 2.12 -0.52 2.25
C ASP A 265 0.83 0.27 2.56
N GLU A 266 -0.06 -0.28 3.40
CA GLU A 266 -1.26 0.42 3.83
C GLU A 266 -0.92 1.70 4.60
N PHE A 267 0.02 1.64 5.55
CA PHE A 267 0.42 2.80 6.32
C PHE A 267 1.03 3.89 5.41
N THR A 268 1.93 3.51 4.51
CA THR A 268 2.54 4.41 3.51
C THR A 268 1.49 5.06 2.62
N PHE A 269 0.52 4.28 2.12
CA PHE A 269 -0.58 4.79 1.31
C PHE A 269 -1.40 5.85 2.05
N ARG A 270 -1.76 5.57 3.31
CA ARG A 270 -2.53 6.46 4.18
C ARG A 270 -1.75 7.72 4.55
N PHE A 271 -0.50 7.54 4.97
CA PHE A 271 0.36 8.64 5.41
C PHE A 271 0.58 9.64 4.27
N ASN A 272 0.91 9.15 3.09
CA ASN A 272 1.17 10.00 1.91
C ASN A 272 -0.07 10.74 1.40
N ARG A 273 -1.27 10.37 1.87
CA ARG A 273 -2.55 10.98 1.49
C ARG A 273 -3.30 11.60 2.67
N ARG A 274 -2.63 11.75 3.82
CA ARG A 274 -3.25 12.22 5.07
C ARG A 274 -3.83 13.62 4.98
N THR A 275 -3.28 14.47 4.11
CA THR A 275 -3.73 15.85 3.88
C THR A 275 -4.86 15.96 2.86
N SER A 276 -5.24 14.85 2.20
CA SER A 276 -6.35 14.86 1.25
C SER A 276 -7.66 15.21 1.95
N ARG A 277 -8.35 16.22 1.46
CA ARG A 277 -9.67 16.62 1.95
C ARG A 277 -10.80 15.79 1.36
N SER A 278 -10.58 15.15 0.20
CA SER A 278 -11.58 14.33 -0.48
C SER A 278 -11.35 12.84 -0.23
N ARG A 279 -12.23 12.21 0.55
CA ARG A 279 -12.19 10.76 0.79
C ARG A 279 -12.66 9.96 -0.43
N GLY A 280 -13.64 10.48 -1.14
CA GLY A 280 -14.10 9.89 -2.40
C GLY A 280 -13.02 9.82 -3.45
N LYS A 281 -12.14 10.83 -3.53
CA LYS A 281 -10.97 10.78 -4.42
C LYS A 281 -10.03 9.63 -4.05
N LEU A 282 -9.84 9.32 -2.76
CA LEU A 282 -9.05 8.18 -2.32
C LEU A 282 -9.71 6.85 -2.70
N PHE A 283 -11.04 6.76 -2.54
CA PHE A 283 -11.82 5.62 -3.02
C PHE A 283 -11.60 5.40 -4.52
N PHE A 284 -11.79 6.45 -5.33
CA PHE A 284 -11.58 6.40 -6.78
C PHE A 284 -10.17 5.91 -7.14
N ARG A 285 -9.14 6.51 -6.54
CA ARG A 285 -7.74 6.13 -6.79
C ARG A 285 -7.44 4.68 -6.40
N LEU A 286 -8.01 4.19 -5.31
CA LEU A 286 -7.83 2.80 -4.92
C LEU A 286 -8.57 1.85 -5.86
N MET A 287 -9.74 2.24 -6.37
CA MET A 287 -10.48 1.48 -7.38
C MET A 287 -9.72 1.41 -8.72
N GLU A 288 -9.14 2.53 -9.19
CA GLU A 288 -8.27 2.53 -10.38
C GLU A 288 -7.09 1.57 -10.22
N GLN A 289 -6.44 1.56 -9.05
CA GLN A 289 -5.35 0.63 -8.78
C GLN A 289 -5.84 -0.83 -8.68
N ALA A 290 -7.02 -1.04 -8.12
CA ALA A 290 -7.60 -2.37 -7.94
C ALA A 290 -7.90 -3.09 -9.27
N ILE A 291 -8.23 -2.36 -10.32
CA ILE A 291 -8.43 -2.95 -11.66
C ILE A 291 -7.10 -3.22 -12.40
N ALA A 292 -6.02 -2.55 -12.01
CA ALA A 292 -4.70 -2.70 -12.63
C ALA A 292 -3.84 -3.80 -11.98
N VAL A 293 -4.18 -4.24 -10.76
CA VAL A 293 -3.42 -5.23 -10.01
C VAL A 293 -3.89 -6.64 -10.32
N ASN A 294 -2.93 -7.52 -10.63
CA ASN A 294 -3.18 -8.93 -10.91
C ASN A 294 -3.88 -9.67 -9.76
N PRO A 295 -4.70 -10.68 -10.07
CA PRO A 295 -5.37 -11.50 -9.07
C PRO A 295 -4.39 -12.14 -8.09
N ALA A 296 -4.83 -12.29 -6.84
CA ALA A 296 -4.08 -13.03 -5.83
C ALA A 296 -5.00 -14.07 -5.18
N PRO A 297 -4.76 -15.37 -5.39
CA PRO A 297 -5.48 -16.40 -4.69
C PRO A 297 -5.12 -16.40 -3.21
N TYR A 298 -6.05 -16.85 -2.35
CA TYR A 298 -5.84 -16.91 -0.90
C TYR A 298 -4.53 -17.62 -0.51
N LYS A 299 -4.22 -18.71 -1.19
CA LYS A 299 -2.98 -19.49 -0.92
C LYS A 299 -1.71 -18.66 -1.08
N SER A 300 -1.66 -17.74 -2.04
CA SER A 300 -0.51 -16.86 -2.24
C SER A 300 -0.43 -15.74 -1.20
N LEU A 301 -1.56 -15.34 -0.61
CA LEU A 301 -1.59 -14.34 0.45
C LEU A 301 -1.15 -14.89 1.81
N VAL A 302 -1.34 -16.20 2.04
CA VAL A 302 -0.94 -16.89 3.29
C VAL A 302 0.52 -17.35 3.22
N LYS A 303 1.00 -17.74 2.04
CA LYS A 303 2.41 -18.07 1.83
C LYS A 303 3.18 -16.76 1.69
N CYS A 304 4.00 -16.48 2.66
CA CYS A 304 4.93 -15.36 2.83
C CYS A 304 5.14 -14.45 1.59
N TYR A 305 4.99 -13.14 1.77
CA TYR A 305 5.38 -12.10 0.81
C TYR A 305 6.87 -12.14 0.43
N ALA A 306 7.67 -12.94 1.11
CA ALA A 306 9.13 -13.03 0.92
C ALA A 306 9.59 -13.52 -0.46
N ASN A 307 8.68 -14.01 -1.32
CA ASN A 307 9.01 -14.59 -2.64
C ASN A 307 8.08 -14.10 -3.77
N LEU A 308 7.51 -12.89 -3.68
CA LEU A 308 6.90 -12.32 -4.88
C LEU A 308 8.01 -11.65 -5.70
N PRO A 309 8.26 -12.11 -6.93
CA PRO A 309 9.14 -11.38 -7.84
C PRO A 309 8.59 -9.96 -7.98
N SER A 310 9.50 -8.98 -8.02
CA SER A 310 9.21 -7.63 -8.47
C SER A 310 8.24 -7.73 -9.65
N VAL A 311 7.12 -7.03 -9.56
CA VAL A 311 6.07 -7.09 -10.58
C VAL A 311 6.69 -6.72 -11.92
N ASP A 312 7.06 -7.73 -12.71
CA ASP A 312 7.49 -7.55 -14.09
C ASP A 312 6.32 -6.95 -14.89
N HIS A 313 6.50 -5.69 -15.22
CA HIS A 313 5.61 -4.98 -16.13
C HIS A 313 5.84 -5.49 -17.54
N LYS A 314 5.01 -6.41 -17.98
CA LYS A 314 4.73 -6.53 -19.41
C LYS A 314 3.55 -5.64 -19.72
N LEU A 315 3.86 -4.58 -20.48
CA LEU A 315 2.94 -3.69 -21.18
C LEU A 315 1.92 -4.45 -22.05
#